data_439664e040c010dde7aea4dbc401b84d
#
_entry.id   439664e040c010dde7aea4dbc401b84d
#
_cell.length_a   1.000
_cell.length_b   1.000
_cell.length_c   1.000
_cell.angle_alpha   90.00
_cell.angle_beta   90.00
_cell.angle_gamma   90.00
#
_symmetry.space_group_name_H-M   'P 1'
#
loop_
_entity.id
_entity.type
_entity.pdbx_description
1 polymer ?
#
loop_
_entity_poly.entity_id
_entity_poly.type
_entity_poly.pdbx_seq_one_letter_code
_entity_poly.pdbx_strand_id
1 'polypeptide(L)'
;MSDRFRPVARASDIPPGEVAVVEVDGRSIALGHTVDGRWGAIDNVCTHDGGTLGEGELEDVCVECPRHGARFDLFTGEVKAMPAVFPVNAYAVREVEGEILVDLGVGTRPLEIG
;
A
#
# COMPACT_ATOMS: atom_id res chain seq x y z
N MET A 1 2.85 16.15 20.76
CA MET A 1 2.19 15.43 19.97
C MET A 1 2.87 14.19 19.55
N SER A 2 2.28 13.13 19.58
CA SER A 2 2.95 11.94 19.24
C SER A 2 2.95 11.73 17.78
N ASP A 3 4.06 11.22 17.29
CA ASP A 3 4.21 10.95 15.91
C ASP A 3 3.77 9.53 15.70
N ARG A 4 2.80 9.31 14.82
CA ARG A 4 2.29 7.99 14.57
C ARG A 4 3.02 7.30 13.44
N PHE A 5 4.00 7.92 12.84
CA PHE A 5 4.74 7.30 11.77
C PHE A 5 5.70 6.27 12.36
N ARG A 6 5.68 5.07 11.78
CA ARG A 6 6.53 3.98 12.24
C ARG A 6 7.49 3.57 11.13
N PRO A 7 8.77 3.40 11.42
CA PRO A 7 9.69 2.97 10.37
C PRO A 7 9.39 1.53 9.97
N VAL A 8 9.32 1.29 8.68
CA VAL A 8 8.96 -0.03 8.16
C VAL A 8 9.98 -0.59 7.19
N ALA A 9 10.81 0.24 6.59
CA ALA A 9 11.77 -0.22 5.60
C ALA A 9 12.78 0.88 5.33
N ARG A 10 13.85 0.53 4.64
CA ARG A 10 14.77 1.54 4.17
C ARG A 10 14.45 1.76 2.70
N ALA A 11 14.63 2.99 2.22
CA ALA A 11 14.32 3.30 0.83
C ALA A 11 15.05 2.39 -0.13
N SER A 12 16.27 1.97 0.23
CA SER A 12 17.03 1.11 -0.67
C SER A 12 16.50 -0.31 -0.73
N ASP A 13 15.59 -0.69 0.16
CA ASP A 13 15.06 -2.04 0.15
C ASP A 13 14.05 -2.26 -0.96
N ILE A 14 13.43 -1.20 -1.47
CA ILE A 14 12.37 -1.33 -2.46
C ILE A 14 12.69 -0.41 -3.64
N PRO A 15 13.22 -0.96 -4.73
CA PRO A 15 13.59 -0.14 -5.89
C PRO A 15 12.38 0.51 -6.53
N PRO A 16 12.58 1.60 -7.27
CA PRO A 16 11.45 2.25 -7.96
C PRO A 16 10.75 1.25 -8.89
N GLY A 17 9.45 1.29 -8.88
CA GLY A 17 8.63 0.40 -9.71
C GLY A 17 8.25 -0.88 -9.03
N GLU A 18 8.57 -1.05 -7.74
CA GLU A 18 8.27 -2.30 -7.04
C GLU A 18 7.38 -2.07 -5.84
N VAL A 19 6.69 -3.11 -5.43
CA VAL A 19 5.86 -3.10 -4.23
C VAL A 19 6.32 -4.27 -3.37
N ALA A 20 6.28 -4.13 -2.07
CA ALA A 20 6.71 -5.18 -1.14
C ALA A 20 5.78 -5.23 0.05
N VAL A 21 5.80 -6.35 0.75
CA VAL A 21 5.01 -6.51 1.96
C VAL A 21 5.84 -6.06 3.14
N VAL A 22 5.29 -5.19 3.97
CA VAL A 22 5.95 -4.80 5.22
C VAL A 22 4.95 -4.96 6.34
N GLU A 23 5.42 -5.04 7.56
CA GLU A 23 4.55 -5.14 8.72
C GLU A 23 4.71 -3.95 9.61
N VAL A 24 3.58 -3.41 10.08
CA VAL A 24 3.58 -2.25 10.93
C VAL A 24 2.60 -2.56 12.04
N ASP A 25 3.06 -2.62 13.28
CA ASP A 25 2.22 -2.86 14.45
C ASP A 25 1.33 -4.08 14.25
N GLY A 26 1.88 -5.13 13.69
CA GLY A 26 1.15 -6.38 13.49
C GLY A 26 0.24 -6.43 12.28
N ARG A 27 0.20 -5.35 11.49
CA ARG A 27 -0.62 -5.33 10.28
C ARG A 27 0.24 -5.46 9.05
N SER A 28 -0.26 -6.18 8.06
CA SER A 28 0.47 -6.40 6.83
C SER A 28 0.09 -5.32 5.82
N ILE A 29 1.06 -4.64 5.27
CA ILE A 29 0.84 -3.48 4.39
C ILE A 29 1.61 -3.70 3.09
N ALA A 30 1.02 -3.28 1.98
CA ALA A 30 1.70 -3.28 0.70
C ALA A 30 2.31 -1.90 0.51
N LEU A 31 3.63 -1.84 0.49
CA LEU A 31 4.35 -0.56 0.38
C LEU A 31 4.96 -0.50 -1.01
N GLY A 32 4.64 0.53 -1.75
CA GLY A 32 5.09 0.67 -3.13
C GLY A 32 5.94 1.90 -3.35
N HIS A 33 6.90 1.79 -4.29
CA HIS A 33 7.79 2.88 -4.64
C HIS A 33 7.62 3.10 -6.14
N THR A 34 7.00 4.20 -6.53
CA THR A 34 6.70 4.41 -7.94
C THR A 34 7.95 4.78 -8.70
N VAL A 35 7.91 4.64 -10.02
CA VAL A 35 9.04 4.92 -10.86
C VAL A 35 9.46 6.38 -10.76
N ASP A 36 8.50 7.28 -10.49
CA ASP A 36 8.82 8.69 -10.37
C ASP A 36 9.25 9.07 -8.95
N GLY A 37 9.48 8.10 -8.09
CA GLY A 37 10.08 8.37 -6.78
C GLY A 37 9.11 8.62 -5.65
N ARG A 38 7.81 8.35 -5.83
CA ARG A 38 6.86 8.54 -4.75
C ARG A 38 6.62 7.25 -4.00
N TRP A 39 6.15 7.35 -2.77
CA TRP A 39 5.89 6.19 -1.93
C TRP A 39 4.44 6.16 -1.51
N GLY A 40 3.84 5.00 -1.53
CA GLY A 40 2.46 4.83 -1.05
C GLY A 40 2.30 3.52 -0.34
N ALA A 41 1.27 3.41 0.48
CA ALA A 41 1.02 2.21 1.26
C ALA A 41 -0.47 1.94 1.31
N ILE A 42 -0.87 0.69 1.05
CA ILE A 42 -2.27 0.28 1.14
C ILE A 42 -2.33 -1.03 1.91
N ASP A 43 -3.53 -1.42 2.30
CA ASP A 43 -3.72 -2.70 2.94
C ASP A 43 -3.19 -3.80 2.04
N ASN A 44 -2.60 -4.85 2.63
CA ASN A 44 -1.99 -5.90 1.86
C ASN A 44 -2.98 -7.04 1.61
N VAL A 45 -4.22 -6.72 1.31
CA VAL A 45 -5.21 -7.75 1.07
C VAL A 45 -6.10 -7.32 -0.08
N CYS A 46 -6.25 -8.20 -1.06
CA CYS A 46 -7.14 -7.93 -2.17
C CYS A 46 -8.56 -8.17 -1.70
N THR A 47 -9.44 -7.19 -1.88
CA THR A 47 -10.79 -7.28 -1.38
C THR A 47 -11.62 -8.27 -2.19
N HIS A 48 -11.12 -8.68 -3.36
CA HIS A 48 -11.86 -9.66 -4.16
C HIS A 48 -11.66 -11.07 -3.62
N ASP A 49 -10.43 -11.46 -3.34
CA ASP A 49 -10.18 -12.86 -3.01
C ASP A 49 -9.23 -13.05 -1.84
N GLY A 50 -8.85 -11.99 -1.15
CA GLY A 50 -7.95 -12.12 -0.01
C GLY A 50 -6.49 -12.29 -0.40
N GLY A 51 -6.14 -12.11 -1.67
CA GLY A 51 -4.77 -12.29 -2.10
C GLY A 51 -3.84 -11.23 -1.50
N THR A 52 -2.54 -11.50 -1.56
CA THR A 52 -1.54 -10.63 -0.95
C THR A 52 -1.09 -9.60 -1.98
N LEU A 53 -1.58 -8.37 -1.85
CA LEU A 53 -1.28 -7.34 -2.83
C LEU A 53 0.19 -7.01 -2.92
N GLY A 54 0.91 -7.08 -1.82
CA GLY A 54 2.34 -6.75 -1.83
C GLY A 54 3.18 -7.75 -2.58
N GLU A 55 2.62 -8.90 -2.97
CA GLU A 55 3.33 -9.87 -3.77
C GLU A 55 2.99 -9.70 -5.24
N GLY A 56 2.17 -8.75 -5.59
CA GLY A 56 1.81 -8.48 -6.97
C GLY A 56 2.81 -7.53 -7.60
N GLU A 57 2.35 -6.81 -8.60
CA GLU A 57 3.21 -5.90 -9.32
C GLU A 57 2.69 -4.48 -9.23
N LEU A 58 3.58 -3.53 -9.26
CA LEU A 58 3.22 -2.13 -9.29
C LEU A 58 3.36 -1.67 -10.74
N GLU A 59 2.22 -1.22 -11.33
CA GLU A 59 2.25 -0.75 -12.67
C GLU A 59 1.81 0.67 -12.63
N ASP A 60 2.66 1.59 -12.93
CA ASP A 60 2.40 3.02 -12.83
C ASP A 60 2.06 3.32 -11.36
N VAL A 61 0.83 3.67 -11.02
CA VAL A 61 0.46 3.94 -9.64
C VAL A 61 -0.51 2.90 -9.09
N CYS A 62 -0.67 1.78 -9.77
CA CYS A 62 -1.62 0.76 -9.35
C CYS A 62 -0.91 -0.52 -8.93
N VAL A 63 -1.40 -1.13 -7.86
CA VAL A 63 -0.92 -2.42 -7.41
C VAL A 63 -1.86 -3.48 -7.96
N GLU A 64 -1.32 -4.45 -8.67
CA GLU A 64 -2.14 -5.49 -9.27
C GLU A 64 -2.11 -6.75 -8.42
N CYS A 65 -3.27 -7.27 -8.09
CA CYS A 65 -3.38 -8.50 -7.32
C CYS A 65 -2.86 -9.65 -8.18
N PRO A 66 -1.94 -10.47 -7.67
CA PRO A 66 -1.33 -11.52 -8.49
C PRO A 66 -2.27 -12.65 -8.87
N ARG A 67 -3.44 -12.71 -8.26
CA ARG A 67 -4.33 -13.85 -8.51
C ARG A 67 -5.26 -13.64 -9.70
N HIS A 68 -5.98 -12.53 -9.77
CA HIS A 68 -6.94 -12.32 -10.81
C HIS A 68 -6.84 -10.96 -11.48
N GLY A 69 -5.79 -10.21 -11.20
CA GLY A 69 -5.56 -8.95 -11.90
C GLY A 69 -6.32 -7.74 -11.42
N ALA A 70 -6.97 -7.83 -10.26
CA ALA A 70 -7.63 -6.65 -9.71
C ALA A 70 -6.57 -5.59 -9.43
N ARG A 71 -6.88 -4.33 -9.64
CA ARG A 71 -5.92 -3.26 -9.45
C ARG A 71 -6.44 -2.23 -8.48
N PHE A 72 -5.55 -1.71 -7.65
CA PHE A 72 -5.88 -0.72 -6.64
C PHE A 72 -4.89 0.43 -6.71
N ASP A 73 -5.39 1.66 -6.57
CA ASP A 73 -4.53 2.84 -6.58
C ASP A 73 -3.67 2.83 -5.31
N LEU A 74 -2.36 2.98 -5.47
CA LEU A 74 -1.43 2.91 -4.36
C LEU A 74 -1.60 4.05 -3.38
N PHE A 75 -2.11 5.18 -3.82
CA PHE A 75 -2.21 6.35 -2.97
C PHE A 75 -3.60 6.55 -2.38
N THR A 76 -4.64 6.01 -2.98
CA THR A 76 -6.00 6.22 -2.50
C THR A 76 -6.69 4.93 -2.09
N GLY A 77 -6.19 3.79 -2.53
CA GLY A 77 -6.84 2.50 -2.27
C GLY A 77 -8.04 2.23 -3.14
N GLU A 78 -8.35 3.13 -4.10
CA GLU A 78 -9.52 2.94 -4.93
C GLU A 78 -9.34 1.78 -5.90
N VAL A 79 -10.43 1.10 -6.21
CA VAL A 79 -10.40 0.03 -7.18
C VAL A 79 -10.25 0.63 -8.57
N LYS A 80 -9.28 0.16 -9.33
CA LYS A 80 -9.06 0.64 -10.69
C LYS A 80 -9.31 -0.43 -11.73
N ALA A 81 -9.46 -1.67 -11.34
CA ALA A 81 -9.78 -2.74 -12.31
C ALA A 81 -10.49 -3.87 -11.62
N MET A 82 -11.50 -4.42 -12.29
CA MET A 82 -12.19 -5.58 -11.77
C MET A 82 -11.23 -6.75 -11.77
N PRO A 83 -11.48 -7.79 -11.00
CA PRO A 83 -12.79 -8.10 -10.41
C PRO A 83 -13.01 -7.54 -9.00
N ALA A 84 -12.09 -6.76 -8.46
CA ALA A 84 -12.34 -6.20 -7.14
C ALA A 84 -13.42 -5.12 -7.24
N VAL A 85 -14.27 -5.02 -6.22
CA VAL A 85 -15.29 -4.01 -6.19
C VAL A 85 -15.22 -3.14 -4.95
N PHE A 86 -14.46 -3.53 -3.94
CA PHE A 86 -14.33 -2.73 -2.72
C PHE A 86 -12.93 -2.17 -2.61
N PRO A 87 -12.79 -0.91 -2.22
CA PRO A 87 -11.45 -0.33 -2.08
C PRO A 87 -10.73 -0.84 -0.84
N VAL A 88 -9.44 -0.59 -0.77
CA VAL A 88 -8.66 -0.87 0.43
C VAL A 88 -8.28 0.45 1.07
N ASN A 89 -7.79 0.41 2.30
CA ASN A 89 -7.32 1.63 2.96
C ASN A 89 -5.96 2.00 2.42
N ALA A 90 -5.71 3.28 2.33
CA ALA A 90 -4.40 3.80 2.00
C ALA A 90 -3.91 4.63 3.19
N TYR A 91 -2.60 4.63 3.40
CA TYR A 91 -2.01 5.22 4.60
C TYR A 91 -0.94 6.23 4.21
N ALA A 92 -0.69 7.17 5.09
CA ALA A 92 0.32 8.18 4.83
C ALA A 92 1.71 7.59 4.94
N VAL A 93 2.60 7.98 4.04
CA VAL A 93 3.97 7.49 4.02
C VAL A 93 4.91 8.69 4.02
N ARG A 94 6.00 8.60 4.74
CA ARG A 94 6.99 9.66 4.81
C ARG A 94 8.37 9.05 4.65
N GLU A 95 9.24 9.70 3.93
CA GLU A 95 10.63 9.27 3.82
C GLU A 95 11.50 10.27 4.56
N VAL A 96 12.30 9.80 5.50
CA VAL A 96 13.18 10.66 6.29
C VAL A 96 14.54 10.03 6.29
N GLU A 97 15.49 10.69 5.66
CA GLU A 97 16.89 10.23 5.63
C GLU A 97 17.02 8.75 5.24
N GLY A 98 16.34 8.35 4.24
CA GLY A 98 16.42 6.99 3.73
C GLY A 98 15.57 5.97 4.44
N GLU A 99 14.82 6.40 5.47
CA GLU A 99 13.91 5.49 6.15
C GLU A 99 12.50 5.78 5.71
N ILE A 100 11.72 4.73 5.48
CA ILE A 100 10.32 4.86 5.09
C ILE A 100 9.46 4.60 6.32
N LEU A 101 8.55 5.53 6.60
CA LEU A 101 7.69 5.44 7.75
C LEU A 101 6.23 5.47 7.29
N VAL A 102 5.39 4.72 7.98
CA VAL A 102 3.97 4.63 7.65
C VAL A 102 3.14 4.93 8.89
N ASP A 103 2.06 5.68 8.70
CA ASP A 103 1.14 6.00 9.78
C ASP A 103 -0.15 5.22 9.56
N LEU A 104 -0.44 4.27 10.44
CA LEU A 104 -1.66 3.48 10.34
C LEU A 104 -2.81 4.08 11.11
N GLY A 105 -2.57 5.20 11.76
CA GLY A 105 -3.58 5.76 12.64
C GLY A 105 -4.86 6.14 11.97
N VAL A 106 -4.80 6.59 10.71
CA VAL A 106 -5.97 7.02 10.00
C VAL A 106 -5.84 6.57 8.57
N GLY A 107 -6.65 5.67 8.14
CA GLY A 107 -6.69 5.29 6.75
C GLY A 107 -7.51 6.27 5.96
N THR A 108 -7.33 6.27 4.64
CA THR A 108 -8.09 7.17 3.82
C THR A 108 -9.49 6.68 3.60
N ARG A 109 -9.83 5.45 3.97
CA ARG A 109 -11.15 4.92 3.79
C ARG A 109 -11.73 4.52 5.09
N PRO A 110 -12.75 5.19 5.52
CA PRO A 110 -13.39 4.84 6.75
C PRO A 110 -14.06 3.51 6.55
N LEU A 111 -14.30 2.86 7.65
CA LEU A 111 -14.85 1.64 7.51
C LEU A 111 -16.23 1.64 7.34
N GLU A 112 -16.84 2.56 6.94
CA GLU A 112 -18.11 2.65 6.85
C GLU A 112 -18.66 1.68 6.04
N ILE A 113 -18.09 0.97 5.48
CA ILE A 113 -18.58 0.06 4.67
C ILE A 113 -19.94 -0.18 4.86
N GLY A 114 -20.47 0.39 5.13
CA GLY A 114 -21.79 0.25 5.19
C GLY A 114 -22.67 0.03 5.12
#